data_7f6de798ddd2f4cfefb2adc147dbeeb3
#
_entry.id   7f6de798ddd2f4cfefb2adc147dbeeb3
#
_cell.length_a   1.000
_cell.length_b   1.000
_cell.length_c   1.000
_cell.angle_alpha   90.00
_cell.angle_beta   90.00
_cell.angle_gamma   90.00
#
_symmetry.space_group_name_H-M   'P 1'
#
loop_
_entity.id
_entity.type
_entity.pdbx_description
1 polymer ?
#
loop_
_entity_poly.entity_id
_entity_poly.type
_entity_poly.pdbx_seq_one_letter_code
_entity_poly.pdbx_strand_id
1 'polypeptide(L)'
;VFFPRRRDDVWLIESPVDFLEFAVVITSRLRTLRDHIRWAVSRFHGEDLFFGHGTDNAWDEARQLVLGALHLPWEIADSYLDCNLEEDEVVHLQLLLKRRIEERVPTAYLLGEAWFCGMSFIVDERVLIPRSPIGELIENRFTPWLGTEPARILDLCTGSGCIGIACAYEFQNAEVVLADLSFEALEVANQNIERHGVDERVYTVQGDGFDGLPGSASI
;
A
#
# COMPACT_ATOMS: atom_id res chain seq x y z
N VAL A 1 -16.79 32.09 -19.37
CA VAL A 1 -16.12 31.59 -18.18
C VAL A 1 -17.20 31.06 -17.25
N PHE A 2 -17.48 29.77 -17.34
CA PHE A 2 -18.45 29.12 -16.45
C PHE A 2 -17.68 28.69 -15.18
N PHE A 3 -18.06 29.23 -14.02
CA PHE A 3 -17.64 28.67 -12.74
C PHE A 3 -18.66 27.61 -12.34
N PRO A 4 -18.24 26.38 -11.95
CA PRO A 4 -19.15 25.40 -11.41
C PRO A 4 -19.82 25.97 -10.15
N ARG A 5 -21.13 25.83 -10.03
CA ARG A 5 -21.91 26.38 -8.92
C ARG A 5 -21.61 25.57 -7.66
N ARG A 6 -21.18 26.28 -6.61
CA ARG A 6 -21.10 25.78 -5.26
C ARG A 6 -22.53 25.65 -4.68
N ARG A 7 -22.91 24.48 -4.27
CA ARG A 7 -24.04 24.27 -3.38
C ARG A 7 -23.50 23.59 -2.13
N ASP A 8 -23.59 24.27 -1.00
CA ASP A 8 -23.27 23.74 0.34
C ASP A 8 -21.87 23.10 0.46
N ASP A 9 -20.82 23.84 0.05
CA ASP A 9 -19.40 23.49 0.20
C ASP A 9 -18.89 22.21 -0.50
N VAL A 10 -19.69 21.59 -1.36
CA VAL A 10 -19.31 20.40 -2.15
C VAL A 10 -19.31 20.72 -3.65
N TRP A 11 -18.23 20.30 -4.35
CA TRP A 11 -18.16 20.32 -5.80
C TRP A 11 -18.93 19.11 -6.33
N LEU A 12 -20.13 19.34 -6.90
CA LEU A 12 -20.90 18.27 -7.54
C LEU A 12 -20.32 18.01 -8.93
N ILE A 13 -19.64 16.88 -9.07
CA ILE A 13 -19.28 16.28 -10.37
C ILE A 13 -20.33 15.21 -10.64
N GLU A 14 -21.39 15.58 -11.35
CA GLU A 14 -22.54 14.71 -11.60
C GLU A 14 -22.38 13.78 -12.81
N SER A 15 -21.31 13.97 -13.61
CA SER A 15 -21.10 13.16 -14.81
C SER A 15 -19.60 12.95 -15.14
N PRO A 16 -19.27 11.90 -15.93
CA PRO A 16 -17.91 11.71 -16.46
C PRO A 16 -17.42 12.91 -17.30
N VAL A 17 -18.33 13.67 -17.92
CA VAL A 17 -18.01 14.84 -18.74
C VAL A 17 -17.58 16.00 -17.83
N ASP A 18 -18.27 16.21 -16.69
CA ASP A 18 -17.91 17.25 -15.72
C ASP A 18 -16.54 16.97 -15.10
N PHE A 19 -16.22 15.68 -14.91
CA PHE A 19 -14.90 15.25 -14.44
C PHE A 19 -13.81 15.56 -15.46
N LEU A 20 -14.05 15.27 -16.74
CA LEU A 20 -13.09 15.57 -17.81
C LEU A 20 -12.89 17.08 -17.97
N GLU A 21 -13.94 17.89 -17.89
CA GLU A 21 -13.83 19.35 -17.92
C GLU A 21 -13.09 19.89 -16.69
N PHE A 22 -13.36 19.36 -15.50
CA PHE A 22 -12.66 19.72 -14.27
C PHE A 22 -11.19 19.29 -14.32
N ALA A 23 -10.91 18.06 -14.78
CA ALA A 23 -9.56 17.58 -14.99
C ALA A 23 -8.81 18.47 -16.00
N VAL A 24 -9.39 18.81 -17.14
CA VAL A 24 -8.81 19.69 -18.16
C VAL A 24 -8.50 21.09 -17.60
N VAL A 25 -9.36 21.67 -16.76
CA VAL A 25 -9.11 22.98 -16.14
C VAL A 25 -7.99 22.93 -15.11
N ILE A 26 -7.87 21.85 -14.35
CA ILE A 26 -6.77 21.66 -13.39
C ILE A 26 -5.46 21.37 -14.13
N THR A 27 -5.48 20.51 -15.15
CA THR A 27 -4.30 20.14 -15.92
C THR A 27 -3.67 21.34 -16.64
N SER A 28 -4.45 22.36 -16.99
CA SER A 28 -3.91 23.57 -17.58
C SER A 28 -3.03 24.41 -16.63
N ARG A 29 -3.06 24.14 -15.32
CA ARG A 29 -2.37 24.92 -14.28
C ARG A 29 -1.32 24.13 -13.50
N LEU A 30 -1.54 22.82 -13.29
CA LEU A 30 -0.58 21.95 -12.62
C LEU A 30 0.25 21.24 -13.69
N ARG A 31 1.53 21.51 -13.76
CA ARG A 31 2.40 20.99 -14.81
C ARG A 31 3.45 20.03 -14.32
N THR A 32 3.97 20.28 -13.12
CA THR A 32 5.11 19.52 -12.57
C THR A 32 4.66 18.54 -11.50
N LEU A 33 5.49 17.54 -11.22
CA LEU A 33 5.31 16.65 -10.06
C LEU A 33 5.12 17.45 -8.76
N ARG A 34 5.92 18.50 -8.57
CA ARG A 34 5.85 19.39 -7.40
C ARG A 34 4.48 20.08 -7.29
N ASP A 35 3.92 20.53 -8.42
CA ASP A 35 2.59 21.14 -8.44
C ASP A 35 1.53 20.16 -7.96
N HIS A 36 1.55 18.93 -8.48
CA HIS A 36 0.60 17.88 -8.12
C HIS A 36 0.72 17.47 -6.65
N ILE A 37 1.94 17.27 -6.13
CA ILE A 37 2.18 16.97 -4.72
C ILE A 37 1.63 18.10 -3.83
N ARG A 38 2.04 19.35 -4.09
CA ARG A 38 1.57 20.51 -3.31
C ARG A 38 0.03 20.63 -3.36
N TRP A 39 -0.58 20.42 -4.53
CA TRP A 39 -2.02 20.48 -4.68
C TRP A 39 -2.70 19.36 -3.89
N ALA A 40 -2.21 18.12 -3.97
CA ALA A 40 -2.73 16.98 -3.23
C ALA A 40 -2.68 17.22 -1.71
N VAL A 41 -1.55 17.71 -1.18
CA VAL A 41 -1.41 18.09 0.24
C VAL A 41 -2.49 19.07 0.67
N SER A 42 -2.72 20.11 -0.13
CA SER A 42 -3.75 21.12 0.17
C SER A 42 -5.15 20.50 0.20
N ARG A 43 -5.44 19.57 -0.71
CA ARG A 43 -6.73 18.87 -0.76
C ARG A 43 -6.88 17.91 0.41
N PHE A 44 -5.84 17.15 0.74
CA PHE A 44 -5.86 16.20 1.86
C PHE A 44 -6.15 16.88 3.19
N HIS A 45 -5.55 18.06 3.43
CA HIS A 45 -5.87 18.86 4.61
C HIS A 45 -7.27 19.48 4.55
N GLY A 46 -7.70 19.96 3.38
CA GLY A 46 -9.00 20.61 3.22
C GLY A 46 -10.18 19.65 3.40
N GLU A 47 -9.96 18.37 3.13
CA GLU A 47 -10.97 17.31 3.27
C GLU A 47 -10.81 16.49 4.56
N ASP A 48 -9.90 16.90 5.44
CA ASP A 48 -9.66 16.28 6.75
C ASP A 48 -9.40 14.75 6.64
N LEU A 49 -8.47 14.37 5.73
CA LEU A 49 -8.12 12.98 5.52
C LEU A 49 -7.33 12.42 6.70
N PHE A 50 -7.63 11.18 7.05
CA PHE A 50 -6.86 10.43 8.04
C PHE A 50 -5.63 9.79 7.38
N PHE A 51 -4.47 9.92 8.04
CA PHE A 51 -3.20 9.28 7.69
C PHE A 51 -2.88 8.17 8.69
N GLY A 52 -2.10 7.17 8.33
CA GLY A 52 -1.75 6.04 9.20
C GLY A 52 -1.77 4.68 8.51
N HIS A 53 -1.79 4.68 7.17
CA HIS A 53 -1.72 3.48 6.35
C HIS A 53 -0.41 3.45 5.52
N GLY A 54 0.73 3.66 6.20
CA GLY A 54 2.06 3.71 5.59
C GLY A 54 2.74 5.07 5.68
N THR A 55 1.97 6.15 5.86
CA THR A 55 2.45 7.51 6.13
C THR A 55 1.68 8.09 7.32
N ASP A 56 2.25 9.09 7.99
CA ASP A 56 1.65 9.76 9.15
C ASP A 56 1.26 11.22 8.87
N ASN A 57 1.48 11.69 7.66
CA ASN A 57 1.21 13.06 7.27
C ASN A 57 0.83 13.22 5.79
N ALA A 58 0.16 14.33 5.48
CA ALA A 58 -0.35 14.61 4.14
C ALA A 58 0.75 14.78 3.08
N TRP A 59 1.94 15.26 3.48
CA TRP A 59 3.02 15.53 2.54
C TRP A 59 3.62 14.22 2.01
N ASP A 60 3.95 13.31 2.90
CA ASP A 60 4.53 12.02 2.53
C ASP A 60 3.51 11.16 1.78
N GLU A 61 2.23 11.19 2.18
CA GLU A 61 1.19 10.46 1.47
C GLU A 61 0.95 11.02 0.06
N ALA A 62 0.90 12.34 -0.10
CA ALA A 62 0.77 12.96 -1.42
C ALA A 62 1.98 12.62 -2.32
N ARG A 63 3.20 12.66 -1.76
CA ARG A 63 4.41 12.27 -2.48
C ARG A 63 4.36 10.79 -2.88
N GLN A 64 3.97 9.91 -1.97
CA GLN A 64 3.83 8.48 -2.24
C GLN A 64 2.82 8.21 -3.36
N LEU A 65 1.64 8.84 -3.29
CA LEU A 65 0.61 8.66 -4.31
C LEU A 65 1.06 9.18 -5.67
N VAL A 66 1.65 10.37 -5.73
CA VAL A 66 2.09 10.97 -7.01
C VAL A 66 3.24 10.18 -7.63
N LEU A 67 4.26 9.84 -6.85
CA LEU A 67 5.40 9.09 -7.38
C LEU A 67 5.01 7.64 -7.72
N GLY A 68 4.24 6.97 -6.86
CA GLY A 68 3.80 5.60 -7.08
C GLY A 68 2.88 5.46 -8.29
N ALA A 69 1.97 6.41 -8.51
CA ALA A 69 1.10 6.45 -9.70
C ALA A 69 1.88 6.50 -11.01
N LEU A 70 3.08 7.05 -10.98
CA LEU A 70 3.97 7.20 -12.14
C LEU A 70 5.11 6.18 -12.15
N HIS A 71 5.06 5.17 -11.27
CA HIS A 71 6.10 4.15 -11.11
C HIS A 71 7.50 4.74 -10.83
N LEU A 72 7.55 5.92 -10.20
CA LEU A 72 8.81 6.57 -9.84
C LEU A 72 9.25 6.15 -8.43
N PRO A 73 10.56 5.96 -8.21
CA PRO A 73 11.07 5.59 -6.89
C PRO A 73 10.87 6.74 -5.88
N TRP A 74 10.74 6.38 -4.61
CA TRP A 74 10.60 7.37 -3.53
C TRP A 74 11.78 8.36 -3.48
N GLU A 75 12.99 7.84 -3.68
CA GLU A 75 14.23 8.61 -3.62
C GLU A 75 14.63 9.16 -5.01
N ILE A 76 13.84 10.08 -5.54
CA ILE A 76 14.23 10.83 -6.74
C ILE A 76 14.91 12.15 -6.35
N ALA A 77 15.83 12.62 -7.17
CA ALA A 77 16.44 13.92 -6.98
C ALA A 77 15.41 15.05 -7.10
N ASP A 78 15.50 16.08 -6.26
CA ASP A 78 14.54 17.18 -6.21
C ASP A 78 14.35 17.89 -7.56
N SER A 79 15.37 17.89 -8.43
CA SER A 79 15.27 18.43 -9.79
C SER A 79 14.25 17.72 -10.68
N TYR A 80 13.99 16.44 -10.44
CA TYR A 80 12.94 15.70 -11.17
C TYR A 80 11.54 16.15 -10.78
N LEU A 81 11.34 16.70 -9.60
CA LEU A 81 10.04 17.22 -9.18
C LEU A 81 9.57 18.40 -10.04
N ASP A 82 10.46 19.04 -10.76
CA ASP A 82 10.16 20.16 -11.66
C ASP A 82 9.90 19.71 -13.11
N CYS A 83 9.95 18.39 -13.38
CA CYS A 83 9.55 17.82 -14.67
C CYS A 83 8.03 17.90 -14.86
N ASN A 84 7.62 18.18 -16.11
CA ASN A 84 6.22 18.16 -16.47
C ASN A 84 5.73 16.71 -16.60
N LEU A 85 4.44 16.51 -16.34
CA LEU A 85 3.73 15.27 -16.62
C LEU A 85 3.15 15.33 -18.05
N GLU A 86 3.06 14.15 -18.67
CA GLU A 86 2.31 13.96 -19.91
C GLU A 86 0.79 13.88 -19.63
N GLU A 87 -0.03 14.08 -20.65
CA GLU A 87 -1.48 14.16 -20.49
C GLU A 87 -2.12 12.90 -19.90
N ASP A 88 -1.66 11.72 -20.31
CA ASP A 88 -2.14 10.44 -19.80
C ASP A 88 -1.73 10.18 -18.34
N GLU A 89 -0.52 10.58 -17.95
CA GLU A 89 -0.04 10.55 -16.56
C GLU A 89 -0.92 11.43 -15.67
N VAL A 90 -1.24 12.65 -16.14
CA VAL A 90 -2.11 13.57 -15.40
C VAL A 90 -3.49 12.98 -15.22
N VAL A 91 -4.10 12.41 -16.26
CA VAL A 91 -5.43 11.78 -16.17
C VAL A 91 -5.41 10.62 -15.17
N HIS A 92 -4.42 9.74 -15.27
CA HIS A 92 -4.29 8.62 -14.34
C HIS A 92 -4.15 9.10 -12.89
N LEU A 93 -3.23 10.03 -12.64
CA LEU A 93 -2.99 10.59 -11.31
C LEU A 93 -4.24 11.26 -10.72
N GLN A 94 -4.99 12.03 -11.53
CA GLN A 94 -6.21 12.68 -11.05
C GLN A 94 -7.30 11.68 -10.68
N LEU A 95 -7.41 10.55 -11.38
CA LEU A 95 -8.33 9.47 -11.01
C LEU A 95 -7.98 8.88 -9.63
N LEU A 96 -6.70 8.62 -9.38
CA LEU A 96 -6.26 8.09 -8.08
C LEU A 96 -6.47 9.11 -6.96
N LEU A 97 -6.12 10.38 -7.19
CA LEU A 97 -6.34 11.47 -6.23
C LEU A 97 -7.83 11.64 -5.90
N LYS A 98 -8.71 11.55 -6.91
CA LYS A 98 -10.16 11.59 -6.68
C LYS A 98 -10.61 10.45 -5.77
N ARG A 99 -10.22 9.22 -6.05
CA ARG A 99 -10.56 8.06 -5.21
C ARG A 99 -10.02 8.20 -3.78
N ARG A 100 -8.79 8.73 -3.63
CA ARG A 100 -8.24 9.00 -2.30
C ARG A 100 -9.04 10.03 -1.53
N ILE A 101 -9.44 11.11 -2.18
CA ILE A 101 -10.12 12.25 -1.55
C ILE A 101 -11.61 11.96 -1.30
N GLU A 102 -12.34 11.52 -2.33
CA GLU A 102 -13.79 11.39 -2.27
C GLU A 102 -14.23 10.04 -1.71
N GLU A 103 -13.57 8.95 -2.14
CA GLU A 103 -13.92 7.58 -1.72
C GLU A 103 -13.14 7.13 -0.47
N ARG A 104 -12.16 7.93 -0.01
CA ARG A 104 -11.31 7.64 1.15
C ARG A 104 -10.47 6.36 1.01
N VAL A 105 -10.25 5.87 -0.21
CA VAL A 105 -9.45 4.67 -0.45
C VAL A 105 -8.01 4.92 0.00
N PRO A 106 -7.41 4.06 0.84
CA PRO A 106 -6.01 4.18 1.24
C PRO A 106 -5.04 4.16 0.06
N THR A 107 -4.00 4.98 0.12
CA THR A 107 -2.98 5.10 -0.93
C THR A 107 -2.34 3.75 -1.29
N ALA A 108 -2.08 2.89 -0.31
CA ALA A 108 -1.54 1.55 -0.55
C ALA A 108 -2.45 0.69 -1.46
N TYR A 109 -3.77 0.75 -1.29
CA TYR A 109 -4.71 0.03 -2.17
C TYR A 109 -4.84 0.66 -3.54
N LEU A 110 -4.73 1.99 -3.64
CA LEU A 110 -4.71 2.68 -4.93
C LEU A 110 -3.50 2.31 -5.78
N LEU A 111 -2.36 2.13 -5.14
CA LEU A 111 -1.10 1.74 -5.78
C LEU A 111 -0.94 0.22 -5.91
N GLY A 112 -1.74 -0.57 -5.18
CA GLY A 112 -1.58 -2.03 -5.10
C GLY A 112 -0.32 -2.46 -4.36
N GLU A 113 0.30 -1.56 -3.58
CA GLU A 113 1.59 -1.81 -2.95
C GLU A 113 1.69 -1.16 -1.56
N ALA A 114 2.32 -1.89 -0.62
CA ALA A 114 2.69 -1.38 0.70
C ALA A 114 4.11 -1.84 1.07
N TRP A 115 4.77 -1.10 1.97
CA TRP A 115 6.12 -1.41 2.42
C TRP A 115 6.14 -1.95 3.85
N PHE A 116 6.94 -2.98 4.08
CA PHE A 116 7.15 -3.57 5.40
C PHE A 116 8.57 -4.15 5.51
N CYS A 117 9.31 -3.84 6.59
CA CYS A 117 10.71 -4.25 6.77
C CYS A 117 11.59 -3.97 5.54
N GLY A 118 11.44 -2.80 4.91
CA GLY A 118 12.20 -2.41 3.72
C GLY A 118 11.84 -3.16 2.42
N MET A 119 10.81 -3.99 2.43
CA MET A 119 10.35 -4.78 1.29
C MET A 119 8.98 -4.32 0.83
N SER A 120 8.70 -4.41 -0.49
CA SER A 120 7.40 -4.06 -1.05
C SER A 120 6.51 -5.29 -1.18
N PHE A 121 5.25 -5.16 -0.79
CA PHE A 121 4.23 -6.21 -0.82
C PHE A 121 3.03 -5.79 -1.65
N ILE A 122 2.50 -6.71 -2.43
CA ILE A 122 1.19 -6.57 -3.10
C ILE A 122 0.13 -6.52 -2.01
N VAL A 123 -0.75 -5.53 -2.10
CA VAL A 123 -1.89 -5.36 -1.19
C VAL A 123 -3.11 -4.86 -1.96
N ASP A 124 -4.28 -5.31 -1.55
CA ASP A 124 -5.57 -4.78 -1.97
C ASP A 124 -6.59 -4.93 -0.83
N GLU A 125 -7.87 -4.66 -1.10
CA GLU A 125 -8.94 -4.65 -0.10
C GLU A 125 -9.18 -6.01 0.58
N ARG A 126 -8.59 -7.10 0.06
CA ARG A 126 -8.67 -8.46 0.64
C ARG A 126 -7.80 -8.62 1.88
N VAL A 127 -6.80 -7.77 2.08
CA VAL A 127 -5.81 -7.89 3.16
C VAL A 127 -5.62 -6.57 3.89
N LEU A 128 -5.22 -6.65 5.17
CA LEU A 128 -4.84 -5.46 5.92
C LEU A 128 -3.52 -4.88 5.38
N ILE A 129 -3.45 -3.56 5.26
CA ILE A 129 -2.19 -2.87 4.91
C ILE A 129 -1.13 -3.15 5.98
N PRO A 130 0.08 -3.63 5.61
CA PRO A 130 1.17 -3.88 6.53
C PRO A 130 1.53 -2.66 7.38
N ARG A 131 1.42 -2.80 8.72
CA ARG A 131 1.72 -1.72 9.69
C ARG A 131 1.98 -2.25 11.11
N SER A 132 2.59 -3.41 11.22
CA SER A 132 2.83 -4.04 12.52
C SER A 132 4.15 -3.60 13.14
N PRO A 133 4.20 -3.28 14.45
CA PRO A 133 5.45 -3.01 15.16
C PRO A 133 6.35 -4.24 15.27
N ILE A 134 5.86 -5.42 14.92
CA ILE A 134 6.65 -6.66 14.92
C ILE A 134 7.84 -6.59 13.95
N GLY A 135 7.80 -5.67 12.98
CA GLY A 135 8.91 -5.43 12.05
C GLY A 135 10.24 -5.19 12.78
N GLU A 136 10.23 -4.33 13.81
CA GLU A 136 11.41 -4.07 14.63
C GLU A 136 11.94 -5.34 15.35
N LEU A 137 11.04 -6.23 15.77
CA LEU A 137 11.42 -7.50 16.37
C LEU A 137 12.06 -8.44 15.35
N ILE A 138 11.52 -8.48 14.13
CA ILE A 138 12.06 -9.30 13.05
C ILE A 138 13.47 -8.83 12.71
N GLU A 139 13.67 -7.53 12.47
CA GLU A 139 14.97 -6.92 12.16
C GLU A 139 16.03 -7.17 13.26
N ASN A 140 15.58 -7.24 14.53
CA ASN A 140 16.42 -7.59 15.68
C ASN A 140 16.43 -9.11 15.99
N ARG A 141 15.94 -9.96 15.06
CA ARG A 141 15.91 -11.43 15.18
C ARG A 141 15.26 -11.90 16.47
N PHE A 142 14.24 -11.18 16.94
CA PHE A 142 13.54 -11.42 18.21
C PHE A 142 14.44 -11.49 19.44
N THR A 143 15.61 -10.85 19.41
CA THR A 143 16.51 -10.77 20.58
C THR A 143 15.87 -9.88 21.67
N PRO A 144 15.91 -10.26 22.98
CA PRO A 144 16.59 -11.43 23.57
C PRO A 144 15.70 -12.68 23.75
N TRP A 145 14.48 -12.69 23.21
CA TRP A 145 13.50 -13.77 23.48
C TRP A 145 13.82 -15.07 22.75
N LEU A 146 14.41 -14.96 21.55
CA LEU A 146 14.78 -16.12 20.74
C LEU A 146 16.28 -16.43 20.94
N GLY A 147 16.56 -17.55 21.64
CA GLY A 147 17.94 -17.96 21.97
C GLY A 147 18.64 -18.79 20.88
N THR A 148 17.87 -19.36 19.93
CA THR A 148 18.36 -20.15 18.80
C THR A 148 17.56 -19.83 17.56
N GLU A 149 18.14 -20.05 16.39
CA GLU A 149 17.40 -19.88 15.13
C GLU A 149 16.24 -20.87 15.05
N PRO A 150 15.03 -20.39 14.65
CA PRO A 150 13.89 -21.27 14.47
C PRO A 150 14.09 -22.13 13.22
N ALA A 151 13.75 -23.42 13.30
CA ALA A 151 13.69 -24.27 12.13
C ALA A 151 12.35 -24.14 11.39
N ARG A 152 11.30 -23.70 12.10
CA ARG A 152 9.94 -23.53 11.56
C ARG A 152 9.29 -22.31 12.18
N ILE A 153 8.56 -21.56 11.35
CA ILE A 153 7.84 -20.34 11.73
C ILE A 153 6.40 -20.48 11.26
N LEU A 154 5.47 -20.07 12.11
CA LEU A 154 4.05 -19.99 11.79
C LEU A 154 3.59 -18.54 11.91
N ASP A 155 3.06 -18.00 10.84
CA ASP A 155 2.38 -16.70 10.79
C ASP A 155 0.87 -16.93 10.68
N LEU A 156 0.16 -16.69 11.79
CA LEU A 156 -1.29 -16.86 11.90
C LEU A 156 -2.02 -15.57 11.58
N CYS A 157 -3.11 -15.67 10.81
CA CYS A 157 -3.85 -14.53 10.27
C CYS A 157 -2.93 -13.67 9.41
N THR A 158 -2.23 -14.33 8.51
CA THR A 158 -1.09 -13.77 7.75
C THR A 158 -1.45 -12.61 6.84
N GLY A 159 -2.71 -12.53 6.38
CA GLY A 159 -3.16 -11.51 5.44
C GLY A 159 -2.32 -11.52 4.15
N SER A 160 -1.57 -10.46 3.90
CA SER A 160 -0.68 -10.35 2.73
C SER A 160 0.59 -11.23 2.79
N GLY A 161 0.84 -11.91 3.91
CA GLY A 161 2.06 -12.69 4.11
C GLY A 161 3.29 -11.89 4.55
N CYS A 162 3.14 -10.58 4.77
CA CYS A 162 4.28 -9.68 4.95
C CYS A 162 5.15 -10.03 6.16
N ILE A 163 4.56 -10.44 7.30
CA ILE A 163 5.28 -10.81 8.51
C ILE A 163 6.05 -12.12 8.29
N GLY A 164 5.38 -13.16 7.82
CA GLY A 164 6.02 -14.45 7.58
C GLY A 164 7.10 -14.40 6.51
N ILE A 165 6.88 -13.66 5.42
CA ILE A 165 7.88 -13.45 4.37
C ILE A 165 9.08 -12.66 4.91
N ALA A 166 8.85 -11.60 5.72
CA ALA A 166 9.94 -10.87 6.37
C ALA A 166 10.74 -11.78 7.31
N CYS A 167 10.06 -12.63 8.09
CA CYS A 167 10.74 -13.66 8.89
C CYS A 167 11.54 -14.63 8.02
N ALA A 168 11.03 -15.01 6.86
CA ALA A 168 11.75 -15.88 5.97
C ALA A 168 13.05 -15.25 5.45
N TYR A 169 13.09 -13.97 5.19
CA TYR A 169 14.31 -13.26 4.84
C TYR A 169 15.33 -13.23 5.96
N GLU A 170 14.86 -13.00 7.18
CA GLU A 170 15.74 -12.90 8.36
C GLU A 170 16.26 -14.27 8.82
N PHE A 171 15.43 -15.34 8.70
CA PHE A 171 15.74 -16.71 9.09
C PHE A 171 15.80 -17.62 7.85
N GLN A 172 16.90 -17.53 7.10
CA GLN A 172 17.03 -18.14 5.79
C GLN A 172 16.93 -19.68 5.76
N ASN A 173 17.14 -20.34 6.89
CA ASN A 173 17.03 -21.80 7.02
C ASN A 173 15.66 -22.27 7.56
N ALA A 174 14.76 -21.33 7.91
CA ALA A 174 13.45 -21.67 8.44
C ALA A 174 12.45 -22.02 7.33
N GLU A 175 11.64 -23.03 7.60
CA GLU A 175 10.39 -23.28 6.88
C GLU A 175 9.29 -22.38 7.45
N VAL A 176 8.53 -21.68 6.61
CA VAL A 176 7.51 -20.72 7.06
C VAL A 176 6.15 -21.11 6.53
N VAL A 177 5.19 -21.19 7.44
CA VAL A 177 3.78 -21.43 7.15
C VAL A 177 3.02 -20.13 7.33
N LEU A 178 2.33 -19.69 6.26
CA LEU A 178 1.41 -18.57 6.29
C LEU A 178 -0.01 -19.10 6.37
N ALA A 179 -0.66 -18.91 7.50
CA ALA A 179 -2.00 -19.44 7.75
C ALA A 179 -3.04 -18.31 7.82
N ASP A 180 -4.14 -18.46 7.12
CA ASP A 180 -5.29 -17.55 7.19
C ASP A 180 -6.60 -18.31 7.00
N LEU A 181 -7.69 -17.77 7.54
CA LEU A 181 -9.03 -18.28 7.30
C LEU A 181 -9.54 -17.88 5.91
N SER A 182 -9.18 -16.67 5.45
CA SER A 182 -9.61 -16.13 4.16
C SER A 182 -8.77 -16.71 3.02
N PHE A 183 -9.44 -17.41 2.12
CA PHE A 183 -8.82 -17.88 0.88
C PHE A 183 -8.33 -16.70 0.02
N GLU A 184 -9.09 -15.62 -0.02
CA GLU A 184 -8.77 -14.41 -0.79
C GLU A 184 -7.50 -13.74 -0.24
N ALA A 185 -7.29 -13.75 1.08
CA ALA A 185 -6.06 -13.25 1.68
C ALA A 185 -4.86 -14.14 1.29
N LEU A 186 -5.05 -15.46 1.29
CA LEU A 186 -4.01 -16.40 0.88
C LEU A 186 -3.64 -16.28 -0.61
N GLU A 187 -4.57 -15.88 -1.48
CA GLU A 187 -4.23 -15.55 -2.87
C GLU A 187 -3.26 -14.37 -2.95
N VAL A 188 -3.46 -13.32 -2.13
CA VAL A 188 -2.51 -12.19 -2.04
C VAL A 188 -1.17 -12.64 -1.46
N ALA A 189 -1.19 -13.46 -0.39
CA ALA A 189 0.02 -14.01 0.21
C ALA A 189 0.82 -14.84 -0.81
N ASN A 190 0.18 -15.67 -1.63
CA ASN A 190 0.83 -16.45 -2.69
C ASN A 190 1.48 -15.56 -3.75
N GLN A 191 0.82 -14.47 -4.17
CA GLN A 191 1.41 -13.49 -5.09
C GLN A 191 2.68 -12.86 -4.47
N ASN A 192 2.67 -12.60 -3.17
CA ASN A 192 3.83 -12.07 -2.46
C ASN A 192 4.94 -13.12 -2.31
N ILE A 193 4.62 -14.39 -2.06
CA ILE A 193 5.60 -15.49 -2.07
C ILE A 193 6.32 -15.55 -3.42
N GLU A 194 5.58 -15.54 -4.52
CA GLU A 194 6.14 -15.54 -5.88
C GLU A 194 6.97 -14.27 -6.15
N ARG A 195 6.46 -13.09 -5.80
CA ARG A 195 7.17 -11.80 -5.96
C ARG A 195 8.53 -11.80 -5.27
N HIS A 196 8.60 -12.42 -4.10
CA HIS A 196 9.81 -12.49 -3.28
C HIS A 196 10.69 -13.71 -3.57
N GLY A 197 10.24 -14.67 -4.39
CA GLY A 197 10.99 -15.86 -4.75
C GLY A 197 11.35 -16.75 -3.57
N VAL A 198 10.42 -16.94 -2.62
CA VAL A 198 10.63 -17.74 -1.39
C VAL A 198 9.77 -19.00 -1.33
N ASP A 199 9.16 -19.38 -2.44
CA ASP A 199 8.25 -20.52 -2.62
C ASP A 199 8.85 -21.89 -2.26
N GLU A 200 10.18 -22.04 -2.25
CA GLU A 200 10.84 -23.29 -1.83
C GLU A 200 10.65 -23.62 -0.35
N ARG A 201 10.34 -22.61 0.50
CA ARG A 201 10.30 -22.77 1.96
C ARG A 201 9.19 -21.95 2.67
N VAL A 202 8.42 -21.20 1.91
CA VAL A 202 7.26 -20.45 2.41
C VAL A 202 6.03 -20.94 1.66
N TYR A 203 5.00 -21.37 2.38
CA TYR A 203 3.76 -21.86 1.79
C TYR A 203 2.54 -21.47 2.61
N THR A 204 1.40 -21.46 1.97
CA THR A 204 0.13 -21.05 2.57
C THR A 204 -0.67 -22.27 3.06
N VAL A 205 -1.42 -22.09 4.15
CA VAL A 205 -2.38 -23.08 4.66
C VAL A 205 -3.67 -22.35 5.02
N GLN A 206 -4.81 -22.83 4.46
CA GLN A 206 -6.09 -22.32 4.89
C GLN A 206 -6.58 -23.06 6.14
N GLY A 207 -6.95 -22.31 7.18
CA GLY A 207 -7.46 -22.91 8.42
C GLY A 207 -7.93 -21.87 9.44
N ASP A 208 -8.75 -22.31 10.38
CA ASP A 208 -9.19 -21.47 11.51
C ASP A 208 -8.23 -21.66 12.69
N GLY A 209 -7.37 -20.66 12.90
CA GLY A 209 -6.32 -20.69 13.92
C GLY A 209 -5.34 -21.86 13.70
N PHE A 210 -5.29 -22.81 14.62
CA PHE A 210 -4.42 -23.98 14.54
C PHE A 210 -5.02 -25.16 13.78
N ASP A 211 -6.31 -25.07 13.40
CA ASP A 211 -6.96 -26.12 12.66
C ASP A 211 -6.44 -26.19 11.23
N GLY A 212 -6.18 -27.38 10.74
CA GLY A 212 -5.64 -27.60 9.38
C GLY A 212 -4.11 -27.54 9.27
N LEU A 213 -3.40 -27.17 10.35
CA LEU A 213 -1.93 -27.14 10.33
C LEU A 213 -1.35 -28.57 10.32
N PRO A 214 -0.26 -28.81 9.57
CA PRO A 214 0.45 -30.09 9.62
C PRO A 214 0.89 -30.42 11.05
N GLY A 215 0.34 -31.49 11.62
CA GLY A 215 0.67 -31.93 12.99
C GLY A 215 -0.27 -31.43 14.10
N SER A 216 -1.34 -30.71 13.81
CA SER A 216 -2.35 -30.24 14.78
C SER A 216 -3.15 -31.35 15.49
N ALA A 217 -3.01 -32.61 15.09
CA ALA A 217 -3.66 -33.75 15.73
C ALA A 217 -2.99 -34.21 17.05
N SER A 218 -2.03 -33.45 17.59
CA SER A 218 -1.25 -33.83 18.77
C SER A 218 -0.79 -32.63 19.61
N ILE A 219 -1.72 -31.73 19.97
CA ILE A 219 -1.53 -30.76 21.05
C ILE A 219 -2.57 -31.00 22.13
#